data_cf34cae201d65b5e068930a8e2ffbf5d
#
_entry.id   cf34cae201d65b5e068930a8e2ffbf5d
#
_cell.length_a   1.000
_cell.length_b   1.000
_cell.length_c   1.000
_cell.angle_alpha   90.00
_cell.angle_beta   90.00
_cell.angle_gamma   90.00
#
_symmetry.space_group_name_H-M   'P 1'
#
loop_
_entity.id
_entity.type
_entity.pdbx_description
1 polymer ?
#
loop_
_entity_poly.entity_id
_entity_poly.type
_entity_poly.pdbx_seq_one_letter_code
_entity_poly.pdbx_strand_id
1 'polypeptide(L)'
;MQRHHLSLHKWQVLPLTIAPQQYHIDMSERLLSMVSADEPPTLYWSQADPAGLVLGFSQKQDILNPAALAAQQLPIYHRRAGGSAVMVGPGLLGLDVILPASHPLVLPDIVESYRWLGEVWVETLRRLGVETRLVTPDEAHGQRALLKLEETHTRETILRRACYGSLSSYEAAAGQRKVVGLDMIRRRAGSLLQAGLLLHWEIEPIVQLLGHTLEEQAILREGLLERAVGLDTLAGRVVTAREVIAVFESVLFSLE
;
A
#
# COMPACT_ATOMS: atom_id res chain seq x y z
N MET A 1 18.48 8.50 -20.49
CA MET A 1 17.91 9.05 -19.25
C MET A 1 17.80 10.56 -19.39
N GLN A 2 16.66 11.07 -19.82
CA GLN A 2 16.40 12.51 -19.85
C GLN A 2 16.10 12.96 -18.42
N ARG A 3 17.01 13.74 -17.84
CA ARG A 3 16.76 14.46 -16.60
C ARG A 3 15.73 15.56 -16.93
N HIS A 4 14.47 15.31 -16.66
CA HIS A 4 13.50 16.38 -16.56
C HIS A 4 13.90 17.22 -15.34
N HIS A 5 14.30 18.47 -15.56
CA HIS A 5 14.41 19.47 -14.50
C HIS A 5 13.01 19.62 -13.89
N LEU A 6 12.77 18.93 -12.78
CA LEU A 6 11.62 19.13 -11.91
C LEU A 6 11.78 20.52 -11.32
N SER A 7 11.05 21.49 -11.84
CA SER A 7 10.95 22.82 -11.25
C SER A 7 10.32 22.65 -9.86
N LEU A 8 11.08 23.01 -8.87
CA LEU A 8 10.89 22.81 -7.44
C LEU A 8 9.62 23.46 -6.92
N HIS A 9 8.49 22.74 -6.95
CA HIS A 9 7.43 23.02 -6.01
C HIS A 9 7.87 22.44 -4.67
N LYS A 10 8.15 23.30 -3.71
CA LYS A 10 8.53 22.91 -2.35
C LYS A 10 7.45 21.96 -1.80
N TRP A 11 7.80 20.71 -1.57
CA TRP A 11 6.90 19.73 -0.98
C TRP A 11 6.39 20.20 0.38
N GLN A 12 5.10 20.09 0.60
CA GLN A 12 4.52 20.19 1.93
C GLN A 12 4.60 18.82 2.59
N VAL A 13 5.30 18.72 3.70
CA VAL A 13 5.41 17.47 4.48
C VAL A 13 4.60 17.62 5.76
N LEU A 14 3.57 16.79 5.91
CA LEU A 14 2.81 16.71 7.14
C LEU A 14 3.44 15.66 8.06
N PRO A 15 3.52 15.93 9.38
CA PRO A 15 4.16 15.02 10.31
C PRO A 15 3.41 13.68 10.40
N LEU A 16 4.14 12.63 10.82
CA LEU A 16 3.52 11.35 11.13
C LEU A 16 2.39 11.52 12.13
N THR A 17 1.19 11.14 11.72
CA THR A 17 -0.01 11.16 12.55
C THR A 17 -0.37 9.74 12.96
N ILE A 18 -0.57 9.51 14.25
CA ILE A 18 -1.06 8.25 14.82
C ILE A 18 -2.47 8.50 15.31
N ALA A 19 -3.46 7.87 14.68
CA ALA A 19 -4.89 8.11 14.96
C ALA A 19 -5.74 6.90 14.49
N PRO A 20 -7.03 6.84 14.87
CA PRO A 20 -7.95 5.86 14.29
C PRO A 20 -7.99 5.95 12.75
N GLN A 21 -8.10 4.82 12.07
CA GLN A 21 -8.03 4.75 10.61
C GLN A 21 -9.07 5.63 9.90
N GLN A 22 -10.25 5.84 10.51
CA GLN A 22 -11.24 6.76 9.94
C GLN A 22 -10.71 8.18 9.79
N TYR A 23 -9.94 8.65 10.77
CA TYR A 23 -9.29 9.97 10.67
C TYR A 23 -8.36 10.06 9.46
N HIS A 24 -7.59 9.01 9.18
CA HIS A 24 -6.69 8.99 8.01
C HIS A 24 -7.46 8.97 6.69
N ILE A 25 -8.55 8.19 6.61
CA ILE A 25 -9.44 8.17 5.43
C ILE A 25 -10.03 9.57 5.18
N ASP A 26 -10.54 10.23 6.22
CA ASP A 26 -11.13 11.56 6.11
C ASP A 26 -10.08 12.62 5.75
N MET A 27 -8.85 12.50 6.29
CA MET A 27 -7.74 13.41 5.97
C MET A 27 -7.31 13.27 4.50
N SER A 28 -7.15 12.03 4.00
CA SER A 28 -6.84 11.75 2.58
C SER A 28 -7.87 12.37 1.63
N GLU A 29 -9.15 12.20 1.96
CA GLU A 29 -10.27 12.80 1.20
C GLU A 29 -10.23 14.33 1.24
N ARG A 30 -9.98 14.90 2.40
CA ARG A 30 -9.88 16.35 2.59
C ARG A 30 -8.72 16.92 1.77
N LEU A 31 -7.52 16.34 1.90
CA LEU A 31 -6.35 16.79 1.15
C LEU A 31 -6.60 16.72 -0.36
N LEU A 32 -7.14 15.59 -0.85
CA LEU A 32 -7.46 15.44 -2.28
C LEU A 32 -8.57 16.41 -2.73
N SER A 33 -9.52 16.76 -1.87
CA SER A 33 -10.60 17.69 -2.22
C SER A 33 -10.17 19.15 -2.28
N MET A 34 -9.12 19.50 -1.53
CA MET A 34 -8.58 20.85 -1.44
C MET A 34 -7.48 21.13 -2.48
N VAL A 35 -6.95 20.09 -3.15
CA VAL A 35 -5.86 20.27 -4.12
C VAL A 35 -6.28 21.17 -5.28
N SER A 36 -5.44 22.14 -5.60
CA SER A 36 -5.58 23.02 -6.76
C SER A 36 -4.27 23.11 -7.55
N ALA A 37 -4.28 23.75 -8.72
CA ALA A 37 -3.09 23.83 -9.58
C ALA A 37 -1.92 24.59 -8.95
N ASP A 38 -2.21 25.48 -8.01
CA ASP A 38 -1.23 26.35 -7.35
C ASP A 38 -0.75 25.79 -6.00
N GLU A 39 -1.35 24.69 -5.52
CA GLU A 39 -0.95 24.05 -4.27
C GLU A 39 0.33 23.23 -4.44
N PRO A 40 1.21 23.19 -3.42
CA PRO A 40 2.38 22.34 -3.46
C PRO A 40 1.99 20.86 -3.38
N PRO A 41 2.79 19.95 -3.94
CA PRO A 41 2.64 18.52 -3.69
C PRO A 41 2.79 18.24 -2.20
N THR A 42 1.95 17.35 -1.68
CA THR A 42 1.87 17.11 -0.23
C THR A 42 2.16 15.65 0.12
N LEU A 43 2.98 15.43 1.14
CA LEU A 43 3.18 14.13 1.78
C LEU A 43 2.42 14.09 3.11
N TYR A 44 1.66 13.02 3.33
CA TYR A 44 0.96 12.76 4.58
C TYR A 44 1.29 11.36 5.09
N TRP A 45 2.01 11.29 6.21
CA TRP A 45 2.39 10.05 6.87
C TRP A 45 1.38 9.64 7.93
N SER A 46 1.02 8.35 7.96
CA SER A 46 -0.01 7.84 8.86
C SER A 46 0.31 6.46 9.43
N GLN A 47 -0.10 6.22 10.67
CA GLN A 47 -0.22 4.91 11.29
C GLN A 47 -1.55 4.82 12.02
N ALA A 48 -2.26 3.72 11.85
CA ALA A 48 -3.51 3.51 12.56
C ALA A 48 -3.28 3.07 14.01
N ASP A 49 -4.03 3.64 14.93
CA ASP A 49 -4.17 3.20 16.32
C ASP A 49 -5.60 3.54 16.78
N PRO A 50 -6.38 2.54 17.20
CA PRO A 50 -6.09 1.11 17.26
C PRO A 50 -5.97 0.43 15.90
N ALA A 51 -5.44 -0.80 15.90
CA ALA A 51 -5.43 -1.64 14.71
C ALA A 51 -6.86 -1.91 14.21
N GLY A 52 -6.99 -2.14 12.90
CA GLY A 52 -8.28 -2.40 12.26
C GLY A 52 -8.13 -3.02 10.88
N LEU A 53 -9.23 -3.29 10.23
CA LEU A 53 -9.26 -3.80 8.85
C LEU A 53 -9.89 -2.76 7.93
N VAL A 54 -9.22 -2.46 6.82
CA VAL A 54 -9.74 -1.59 5.75
C VAL A 54 -10.15 -2.46 4.58
N LEU A 55 -11.41 -2.41 4.20
CA LEU A 55 -11.93 -3.03 2.98
C LEU A 55 -11.77 -2.09 1.78
N GLY A 56 -11.48 -2.66 0.61
CA GLY A 56 -11.46 -1.93 -0.64
C GLY A 56 -12.88 -1.47 -1.07
N PHE A 57 -12.95 -0.49 -1.96
CA PHE A 57 -14.22 0.13 -2.39
C PHE A 57 -15.32 -0.86 -2.79
N SER A 58 -14.98 -1.93 -3.49
CA SER A 58 -15.94 -2.92 -3.98
C SER A 58 -16.18 -4.09 -3.04
N GLN A 59 -15.40 -4.21 -1.97
CA GLN A 59 -15.55 -5.29 -1.01
C GLN A 59 -16.66 -4.98 -0.01
N LYS A 60 -17.48 -5.99 0.26
CA LYS A 60 -18.54 -5.92 1.29
C LYS A 60 -18.10 -6.68 2.53
N GLN A 61 -18.77 -6.44 3.66
CA GLN A 61 -18.45 -7.14 4.91
C GLN A 61 -18.77 -8.64 4.88
N ASP A 62 -19.53 -9.10 3.90
CA ASP A 62 -19.86 -10.52 3.71
C ASP A 62 -18.65 -11.39 3.32
N ILE A 63 -17.53 -10.76 2.90
CA ILE A 63 -16.26 -11.47 2.71
C ILE A 63 -15.56 -11.86 4.01
N LEU A 64 -16.03 -11.33 5.16
CA LEU A 64 -15.42 -11.56 6.46
C LEU A 64 -16.07 -12.77 7.15
N ASN A 65 -15.26 -13.55 7.84
CA ASN A 65 -15.73 -14.62 8.71
C ASN A 65 -16.42 -13.99 9.94
N PRO A 66 -17.75 -14.19 10.13
CA PRO A 66 -18.49 -13.54 11.21
C PRO A 66 -18.01 -13.93 12.62
N ALA A 67 -17.58 -15.17 12.80
CA ALA A 67 -17.08 -15.65 14.09
C ALA A 67 -15.75 -15.00 14.45
N ALA A 68 -14.83 -14.90 13.47
CA ALA A 68 -13.55 -14.22 13.66
C ALA A 68 -13.73 -12.72 13.90
N LEU A 69 -14.66 -12.09 13.19
CA LEU A 69 -14.98 -10.68 13.37
C LEU A 69 -15.49 -10.40 14.78
N ALA A 70 -16.40 -11.24 15.28
CA ALA A 70 -16.92 -11.12 16.64
C ALA A 70 -15.84 -11.37 17.71
N ALA A 71 -14.93 -12.33 17.48
CA ALA A 71 -13.86 -12.66 18.41
C ALA A 71 -12.77 -11.60 18.49
N GLN A 72 -12.37 -11.03 17.36
CA GLN A 72 -11.28 -10.04 17.29
C GLN A 72 -11.73 -8.63 17.66
N GLN A 73 -13.00 -8.31 17.53
CA GLN A 73 -13.58 -6.99 17.82
C GLN A 73 -12.85 -5.83 17.13
N LEU A 74 -12.23 -6.09 15.98
CA LEU A 74 -11.50 -5.10 15.21
C LEU A 74 -12.48 -4.14 14.51
N PRO A 75 -12.19 -2.83 14.51
CA PRO A 75 -12.95 -1.88 13.72
C PRO A 75 -12.75 -2.14 12.22
N ILE A 76 -13.84 -2.06 11.47
CA ILE A 76 -13.87 -2.25 10.03
C ILE A 76 -14.12 -0.92 9.36
N TYR A 77 -13.25 -0.57 8.41
CA TYR A 77 -13.31 0.65 7.63
C TYR A 77 -13.46 0.34 6.15
N HIS A 78 -13.92 1.32 5.38
CA HIS A 78 -13.99 1.25 3.93
C HIS A 78 -13.23 2.40 3.31
N ARG A 79 -12.31 2.10 2.39
CA ARG A 79 -11.63 3.13 1.60
C ARG A 79 -12.34 3.37 0.28
N ARG A 80 -12.13 4.55 -0.32
CA ARG A 80 -12.65 4.88 -1.64
C ARG A 80 -11.75 4.40 -2.79
N ALA A 81 -10.51 4.07 -2.50
CA ALA A 81 -9.62 3.46 -3.45
C ALA A 81 -10.02 1.99 -3.70
N GLY A 82 -9.67 1.48 -4.86
CA GLY A 82 -9.85 0.08 -5.21
C GLY A 82 -9.00 -0.85 -4.34
N GLY A 83 -8.83 -2.09 -4.81
CA GLY A 83 -8.02 -3.10 -4.12
C GLY A 83 -8.80 -3.94 -3.13
N SER A 84 -8.07 -4.67 -2.29
CA SER A 84 -8.58 -5.68 -1.36
C SER A 84 -8.32 -5.29 0.10
N ALA A 85 -8.74 -6.15 1.02
CA ALA A 85 -8.65 -5.92 2.45
C ALA A 85 -7.19 -5.79 2.93
N VAL A 86 -6.94 -4.85 3.84
CA VAL A 86 -5.63 -4.65 4.45
C VAL A 86 -5.77 -4.43 5.96
N MET A 87 -4.94 -5.13 6.72
CA MET A 87 -4.77 -4.84 8.15
C MET A 87 -3.99 -3.55 8.30
N VAL A 88 -4.52 -2.62 9.08
CA VAL A 88 -3.87 -1.38 9.46
C VAL A 88 -3.58 -1.39 10.96
N GLY A 89 -2.56 -0.68 11.36
CA GLY A 89 -2.12 -0.66 12.76
C GLY A 89 -0.65 -0.26 12.86
N PRO A 90 -0.02 -0.47 14.02
CA PRO A 90 1.41 -0.14 14.21
C PRO A 90 2.36 -0.87 13.26
N GLY A 91 1.94 -2.02 12.71
CA GLY A 91 2.72 -2.81 11.74
C GLY A 91 2.69 -2.27 10.30
N LEU A 92 1.86 -1.27 9.99
CA LEU A 92 1.75 -0.68 8.65
C LEU A 92 2.01 0.83 8.70
N LEU A 93 2.99 1.29 7.93
CA LEU A 93 3.21 2.72 7.69
C LEU A 93 2.51 3.14 6.41
N GLY A 94 1.57 4.07 6.51
CA GLY A 94 0.87 4.67 5.38
C GLY A 94 1.54 5.96 4.91
N LEU A 95 1.58 6.17 3.61
CA LEU A 95 1.96 7.42 2.95
C LEU A 95 0.91 7.79 1.92
N ASP A 96 0.37 8.97 2.02
CA ASP A 96 -0.39 9.61 0.97
C ASP A 96 0.45 10.69 0.29
N VAL A 97 0.48 10.65 -1.03
CA VAL A 97 1.11 11.68 -1.87
C VAL A 97 0.01 12.35 -2.68
N ILE A 98 -0.24 13.62 -2.38
CA ILE A 98 -1.25 14.42 -3.08
C ILE A 98 -0.52 15.31 -4.10
N LEU A 99 -0.89 15.15 -5.37
CA LEU A 99 -0.31 15.90 -6.49
C LEU A 99 -1.39 16.70 -7.20
N PRO A 100 -1.18 18.02 -7.47
CA PRO A 100 -1.99 18.76 -8.41
C PRO A 100 -2.03 18.10 -9.80
N ALA A 101 -3.11 18.24 -10.54
CA ALA A 101 -3.25 17.62 -11.86
C ALA A 101 -2.18 18.11 -12.88
N SER A 102 -1.64 19.32 -12.68
CA SER A 102 -0.57 19.91 -13.49
C SER A 102 0.83 19.44 -13.12
N HIS A 103 0.97 18.67 -12.02
CA HIS A 103 2.28 18.26 -11.53
C HIS A 103 2.97 17.30 -12.52
N PRO A 104 4.28 17.47 -12.81
CA PRO A 104 5.00 16.66 -13.81
C PRO A 104 5.01 15.15 -13.55
N LEU A 105 4.83 14.72 -12.29
CA LEU A 105 4.72 13.30 -11.91
C LEU A 105 3.34 12.70 -12.18
N VAL A 106 2.36 13.49 -12.58
CA VAL A 106 1.03 13.02 -12.99
C VAL A 106 1.04 12.76 -14.49
N LEU A 107 1.33 11.51 -14.87
CA LEU A 107 1.39 11.13 -16.28
C LEU A 107 -0.01 10.82 -16.85
N PRO A 108 -0.21 10.92 -18.20
CA PRO A 108 -1.46 10.50 -18.82
C PRO A 108 -1.82 9.05 -18.52
N ASP A 109 -0.84 8.14 -18.57
CA ASP A 109 -1.03 6.75 -18.17
C ASP A 109 -1.06 6.64 -16.65
N ILE A 110 -2.13 6.02 -16.13
CA ILE A 110 -2.34 5.84 -14.69
C ILE A 110 -1.30 4.86 -14.12
N VAL A 111 -0.99 3.79 -14.82
CA VAL A 111 -0.05 2.77 -14.34
C VAL A 111 1.37 3.35 -14.28
N GLU A 112 1.81 4.04 -15.33
CA GLU A 112 3.12 4.72 -15.34
C GLU A 112 3.25 5.80 -14.26
N SER A 113 2.16 6.39 -13.81
CA SER A 113 2.16 7.40 -12.74
C SER A 113 2.57 6.85 -11.36
N TYR A 114 2.57 5.52 -11.17
CA TYR A 114 3.08 4.90 -9.93
C TYR A 114 4.59 4.69 -9.93
N ARG A 115 5.20 4.60 -11.11
CA ARG A 115 6.56 4.11 -11.27
C ARG A 115 7.57 4.88 -10.42
N TRP A 116 7.52 6.21 -10.49
CA TRP A 116 8.44 7.05 -9.72
C TRP A 116 8.33 6.81 -8.21
N LEU A 117 7.09 6.62 -7.69
CA LEU A 117 6.88 6.37 -6.26
C LEU A 117 7.44 5.00 -5.85
N GLY A 118 7.25 3.99 -6.70
CA GLY A 118 7.86 2.68 -6.50
C GLY A 118 9.40 2.75 -6.54
N GLU A 119 10.00 3.53 -7.45
CA GLU A 119 11.45 3.75 -7.54
C GLU A 119 12.00 4.41 -6.27
N VAL A 120 11.29 5.41 -5.72
CA VAL A 120 11.65 6.05 -4.44
C VAL A 120 11.59 5.03 -3.30
N TRP A 121 10.57 4.17 -3.26
CA TRP A 121 10.49 3.13 -2.23
C TRP A 121 11.62 2.09 -2.35
N VAL A 122 11.95 1.62 -3.55
CA VAL A 122 13.06 0.68 -3.76
C VAL A 122 14.38 1.29 -3.28
N GLU A 123 14.66 2.55 -3.64
CA GLU A 123 15.88 3.22 -3.18
C GLU A 123 15.87 3.47 -1.66
N THR A 124 14.72 3.81 -1.08
CA THR A 124 14.55 3.97 0.36
C THR A 124 14.91 2.66 1.10
N LEU A 125 14.34 1.54 0.64
CA LEU A 125 14.59 0.23 1.24
C LEU A 125 16.06 -0.18 1.07
N ARG A 126 16.67 0.10 -0.08
CA ARG A 126 18.10 -0.13 -0.30
C ARG A 126 18.98 0.66 0.69
N ARG A 127 18.65 1.93 0.96
CA ARG A 127 19.38 2.72 1.98
C ARG A 127 19.16 2.22 3.41
N LEU A 128 18.07 1.52 3.66
CA LEU A 128 17.81 0.80 4.92
C LEU A 128 18.48 -0.58 5.00
N GLY A 129 19.25 -0.95 3.98
CA GLY A 129 19.97 -2.23 3.91
C GLY A 129 19.13 -3.40 3.40
N VAL A 130 18.01 -3.12 2.73
CA VAL A 130 17.10 -4.16 2.22
C VAL A 130 17.00 -4.08 0.70
N GLU A 131 17.42 -5.16 0.04
CA GLU A 131 17.35 -5.26 -1.42
C GLU A 131 15.92 -5.59 -1.86
N THR A 132 15.36 -4.71 -2.68
CA THR A 132 14.04 -4.86 -3.29
C THR A 132 14.07 -4.44 -4.75
N ARG A 133 13.02 -4.79 -5.47
CA ARG A 133 12.84 -4.43 -6.87
C ARG A 133 11.41 -3.96 -7.14
N LEU A 134 11.20 -3.31 -8.25
CA LEU A 134 9.85 -3.03 -8.74
C LEU A 134 9.20 -4.31 -9.28
N VAL A 135 7.93 -4.48 -8.99
CA VAL A 135 7.07 -5.44 -9.70
C VAL A 135 6.80 -4.88 -11.10
N THR A 136 7.12 -5.65 -12.13
CA THR A 136 6.84 -5.23 -13.50
C THR A 136 5.35 -5.36 -13.86
N PRO A 137 4.83 -4.57 -14.83
CA PRO A 137 3.48 -4.75 -15.33
C PRO A 137 3.19 -6.17 -15.83
N ASP A 138 4.16 -6.83 -16.48
CA ASP A 138 4.02 -8.20 -16.97
C ASP A 138 3.87 -9.21 -15.83
N GLU A 139 4.63 -9.07 -14.74
CA GLU A 139 4.49 -9.91 -13.55
C GLU A 139 3.10 -9.75 -12.91
N ALA A 140 2.64 -8.51 -12.76
CA ALA A 140 1.31 -8.23 -12.22
C ALA A 140 0.20 -8.81 -13.10
N HIS A 141 0.35 -8.70 -14.43
CA HIS A 141 -0.57 -9.31 -15.40
C HIS A 141 -0.49 -10.83 -15.37
N GLY A 142 0.71 -11.41 -15.32
CA GLY A 142 0.92 -12.86 -15.22
C GLY A 142 0.25 -13.45 -13.99
N GLN A 143 0.45 -12.82 -12.83
CA GLN A 143 -0.23 -13.26 -11.60
C GLN A 143 -1.76 -13.14 -11.70
N ARG A 144 -2.27 -12.07 -12.32
CA ARG A 144 -3.71 -11.92 -12.56
C ARG A 144 -4.27 -12.98 -13.50
N ALA A 145 -3.47 -13.44 -14.48
CA ALA A 145 -3.87 -14.47 -15.40
C ALA A 145 -4.13 -15.83 -14.73
N LEU A 146 -3.49 -16.11 -13.57
CA LEU A 146 -3.73 -17.32 -12.78
C LEU A 146 -5.19 -17.49 -12.34
N LEU A 147 -5.95 -16.39 -12.23
CA LEU A 147 -7.40 -16.44 -11.96
C LEU A 147 -8.21 -17.12 -13.06
N LYS A 148 -7.66 -17.23 -14.28
CA LYS A 148 -8.35 -17.81 -15.44
C LYS A 148 -8.04 -19.30 -15.61
N LEU A 149 -7.06 -19.82 -14.88
CA LEU A 149 -6.65 -21.22 -14.93
C LEU A 149 -7.46 -22.00 -13.89
N GLU A 150 -8.09 -23.10 -14.31
CA GLU A 150 -8.96 -23.92 -13.45
C GLU A 150 -8.21 -24.42 -12.20
N GLU A 151 -6.97 -24.87 -12.37
CA GLU A 151 -6.12 -25.40 -11.29
C GLU A 151 -5.73 -24.37 -10.22
N THR A 152 -5.67 -23.08 -10.57
CA THR A 152 -5.24 -22.01 -9.63
C THR A 152 -6.39 -21.08 -9.22
N HIS A 153 -7.53 -21.15 -9.89
CA HIS A 153 -8.65 -20.23 -9.73
C HIS A 153 -9.08 -20.06 -8.25
N THR A 154 -9.32 -21.18 -7.57
CA THR A 154 -9.79 -21.18 -6.19
C THR A 154 -8.76 -20.53 -5.26
N ARG A 155 -7.49 -20.93 -5.35
CA ARG A 155 -6.40 -20.38 -4.57
C ARG A 155 -6.25 -18.87 -4.79
N GLU A 156 -6.21 -18.44 -6.05
CA GLU A 156 -6.06 -17.02 -6.40
C GLU A 156 -7.26 -16.17 -5.96
N THR A 157 -8.48 -16.70 -6.06
CA THR A 157 -9.69 -16.01 -5.60
C THR A 157 -9.64 -15.77 -4.08
N ILE A 158 -9.19 -16.74 -3.31
CA ILE A 158 -9.05 -16.63 -1.85
C ILE A 158 -7.95 -15.63 -1.49
N LEU A 159 -6.76 -15.75 -2.08
CA LEU A 159 -5.61 -14.87 -1.78
C LEU A 159 -5.89 -13.40 -2.13
N ARG A 160 -6.64 -13.15 -3.18
CA ARG A 160 -7.01 -11.79 -3.59
C ARG A 160 -8.03 -11.10 -2.69
N ARG A 161 -8.58 -11.77 -1.70
CA ARG A 161 -9.35 -11.12 -0.62
C ARG A 161 -8.46 -10.16 0.18
N ALA A 162 -7.14 -10.46 0.30
CA ALA A 162 -6.15 -9.64 0.98
C ALA A 162 -5.30 -8.82 -0.01
N CYS A 163 -5.03 -7.55 0.31
CA CYS A 163 -4.24 -6.63 -0.52
C CYS A 163 -2.82 -7.16 -0.77
N TYR A 164 -2.19 -7.71 0.26
CA TYR A 164 -0.85 -8.30 0.15
C TYR A 164 -0.86 -9.74 -0.41
N GLY A 165 -2.02 -10.28 -0.76
CA GLY A 165 -2.17 -11.55 -1.47
C GLY A 165 -2.02 -11.46 -2.99
N SER A 166 -1.83 -10.26 -3.55
CA SER A 166 -1.63 -10.05 -4.98
C SER A 166 -0.64 -8.94 -5.27
N LEU A 167 -0.02 -8.99 -6.47
CA LEU A 167 0.91 -7.98 -6.95
C LEU A 167 0.20 -7.00 -7.88
N SER A 168 0.65 -5.74 -7.81
CA SER A 168 0.32 -4.68 -8.76
C SER A 168 1.60 -4.08 -9.35
N SER A 169 1.48 -3.42 -10.51
CA SER A 169 2.61 -2.79 -11.19
C SER A 169 3.31 -1.78 -10.29
N TYR A 170 4.64 -1.80 -10.31
CA TYR A 170 5.52 -0.86 -9.61
C TYR A 170 5.50 -0.90 -8.09
N GLU A 171 4.83 -1.88 -7.47
CA GLU A 171 4.99 -2.16 -6.04
C GLU A 171 6.43 -2.62 -5.74
N ALA A 172 6.91 -2.39 -4.50
CA ALA A 172 8.24 -2.86 -4.11
C ALA A 172 8.17 -4.26 -3.50
N ALA A 173 8.99 -5.17 -4.01
CA ALA A 173 9.06 -6.56 -3.57
C ALA A 173 10.49 -7.05 -3.33
N ALA A 174 10.69 -7.84 -2.29
CA ALA A 174 11.90 -8.62 -2.03
C ALA A 174 11.72 -10.04 -2.61
N GLY A 175 12.38 -10.33 -3.73
CA GLY A 175 12.07 -11.52 -4.53
C GLY A 175 10.63 -11.49 -5.03
N GLN A 176 9.80 -12.44 -4.58
CA GLN A 176 8.37 -12.52 -4.91
C GLN A 176 7.47 -11.92 -3.83
N ARG A 177 8.04 -11.47 -2.71
CA ARG A 177 7.29 -11.03 -1.53
C ARG A 177 7.16 -9.50 -1.51
N LYS A 178 5.93 -9.02 -1.62
CA LYS A 178 5.59 -7.59 -1.52
C LYS A 178 5.91 -7.04 -0.14
N VAL A 179 6.55 -5.87 -0.12
CA VAL A 179 6.88 -5.09 1.09
C VAL A 179 6.06 -3.80 1.11
N VAL A 180 5.91 -3.16 -0.07
CA VAL A 180 5.14 -1.93 -0.24
C VAL A 180 4.05 -2.15 -1.26
N GLY A 181 2.82 -1.90 -0.87
CA GLY A 181 1.66 -1.84 -1.77
C GLY A 181 1.41 -0.40 -2.23
N LEU A 182 0.95 -0.24 -3.47
CA LEU A 182 0.60 1.06 -4.06
C LEU A 182 -0.83 1.10 -4.55
N ASP A 183 -1.47 2.27 -4.42
CA ASP A 183 -2.82 2.55 -4.89
C ASP A 183 -2.94 4.01 -5.37
N MET A 184 -3.94 4.33 -6.20
CA MET A 184 -4.16 5.70 -6.68
C MET A 184 -5.64 6.02 -6.85
N ILE A 185 -6.00 7.24 -6.47
CA ILE A 185 -7.25 7.88 -6.85
C ILE A 185 -6.89 9.08 -7.71
N ARG A 186 -7.43 9.14 -8.93
CA ARG A 186 -7.27 10.30 -9.81
C ARG A 186 -8.57 11.05 -9.94
N ARG A 187 -8.52 12.36 -9.71
CA ARG A 187 -9.61 13.30 -9.90
C ARG A 187 -9.18 14.42 -10.88
N ARG A 188 -10.16 15.23 -11.33
CA ARG A 188 -9.88 16.32 -12.26
C ARG A 188 -8.86 17.33 -11.72
N ALA A 189 -8.89 17.63 -10.42
CA ALA A 189 -8.03 18.63 -9.79
C ALA A 189 -6.65 18.07 -9.39
N GLY A 190 -6.54 16.77 -9.17
CA GLY A 190 -5.28 16.15 -8.71
C GLY A 190 -5.36 14.65 -8.53
N SER A 191 -4.28 14.08 -8.06
CA SER A 191 -4.14 12.65 -7.79
C SER A 191 -3.70 12.43 -6.35
N LEU A 192 -4.24 11.39 -5.72
CA LEU A 192 -3.78 10.83 -4.46
C LEU A 192 -3.13 9.49 -4.77
N LEU A 193 -1.83 9.38 -4.55
CA LEU A 193 -1.10 8.12 -4.56
C LEU A 193 -0.95 7.65 -3.11
N GLN A 194 -1.32 6.42 -2.85
CA GLN A 194 -1.21 5.82 -1.52
C GLN A 194 -0.17 4.71 -1.52
N ALA A 195 0.67 4.67 -0.50
CA ALA A 195 1.59 3.58 -0.26
C ALA A 195 1.36 3.00 1.13
N GLY A 196 1.44 1.68 1.25
CA GLY A 196 1.48 0.97 2.51
C GLY A 196 2.76 0.16 2.61
N LEU A 197 3.62 0.48 3.57
CA LEU A 197 4.82 -0.31 3.88
C LEU A 197 4.53 -1.21 5.07
N LEU A 198 4.74 -2.52 4.91
CA LEU A 198 4.73 -3.45 6.04
C LEU A 198 6.01 -3.27 6.86
N LEU A 199 5.90 -2.62 8.01
CA LEU A 199 6.98 -2.57 9.01
C LEU A 199 7.14 -3.93 9.68
N HIS A 200 6.01 -4.53 10.03
CA HIS A 200 5.86 -5.86 10.60
C HIS A 200 4.71 -6.60 9.89
N TRP A 201 4.86 -7.90 9.66
CA TRP A 201 3.83 -8.69 8.97
C TRP A 201 3.27 -9.79 9.86
N GLU A 202 2.16 -9.50 10.53
CA GLU A 202 1.38 -10.46 11.30
C GLU A 202 0.18 -10.91 10.49
N ILE A 203 0.13 -12.20 10.12
CA ILE A 203 -0.87 -12.71 9.17
C ILE A 203 -2.11 -13.31 9.84
N GLU A 204 -2.00 -13.82 11.08
CA GLU A 204 -3.08 -14.58 11.69
C GLU A 204 -4.42 -13.83 11.81
N PRO A 205 -4.44 -12.54 12.19
CA PRO A 205 -5.69 -11.80 12.23
C PRO A 205 -6.41 -11.75 10.88
N ILE A 206 -5.68 -11.46 9.79
CA ILE A 206 -6.27 -11.36 8.45
C ILE A 206 -6.64 -12.74 7.89
N VAL A 207 -5.87 -13.79 8.20
CA VAL A 207 -6.19 -15.17 7.81
C VAL A 207 -7.52 -15.60 8.42
N GLN A 208 -7.73 -15.35 9.70
CA GLN A 208 -8.97 -15.68 10.39
C GLN A 208 -10.15 -14.87 9.86
N LEU A 209 -9.95 -13.58 9.60
CA LEU A 209 -11.01 -12.69 9.10
C LEU A 209 -11.46 -13.03 7.68
N LEU A 210 -10.53 -13.42 6.80
CA LEU A 210 -10.83 -13.65 5.37
C LEU A 210 -11.04 -15.12 5.00
N GLY A 211 -10.67 -16.06 5.88
CA GLY A 211 -10.87 -17.50 5.67
C GLY A 211 -12.12 -18.00 6.37
N HIS A 212 -13.09 -18.51 5.59
CA HIS A 212 -14.35 -19.02 6.12
C HIS A 212 -14.26 -20.48 6.58
N THR A 213 -13.31 -21.24 6.06
CA THR A 213 -13.03 -22.63 6.42
C THR A 213 -11.58 -22.82 6.80
N LEU A 214 -11.26 -23.93 7.48
CA LEU A 214 -9.87 -24.27 7.80
C LEU A 214 -9.01 -24.43 6.55
N GLU A 215 -9.58 -24.91 5.44
CA GLU A 215 -8.91 -25.02 4.15
C GLU A 215 -8.57 -23.63 3.57
N GLU A 216 -9.55 -22.71 3.56
CA GLU A 216 -9.30 -21.33 3.10
C GLU A 216 -8.27 -20.62 3.98
N GLN A 217 -8.30 -20.84 5.30
CA GLN A 217 -7.31 -20.29 6.22
C GLN A 217 -5.90 -20.86 5.96
N ALA A 218 -5.80 -22.14 5.63
CA ALA A 218 -4.52 -22.74 5.23
C ALA A 218 -3.97 -22.12 3.95
N ILE A 219 -4.82 -21.96 2.92
CA ILE A 219 -4.47 -21.30 1.65
C ILE A 219 -4.01 -19.85 1.89
N LEU A 220 -4.75 -19.09 2.71
CA LEU A 220 -4.38 -17.71 3.04
C LEU A 220 -3.05 -17.66 3.78
N ARG A 221 -2.86 -18.51 4.78
CA ARG A 221 -1.62 -18.51 5.59
C ARG A 221 -0.40 -18.82 4.74
N GLU A 222 -0.44 -19.89 3.96
CA GLU A 222 0.65 -20.25 3.05
C GLU A 222 0.90 -19.15 2.02
N GLY A 223 -0.13 -18.75 1.30
CA GLY A 223 0.03 -17.79 0.20
C GLY A 223 0.39 -16.38 0.64
N LEU A 224 -0.05 -15.91 1.81
CA LEU A 224 0.34 -14.60 2.33
C LEU A 224 1.80 -14.59 2.79
N LEU A 225 2.31 -15.68 3.36
CA LEU A 225 3.73 -15.83 3.70
C LEU A 225 4.63 -15.89 2.45
N GLU A 226 4.14 -16.50 1.37
CA GLU A 226 4.85 -16.54 0.08
C GLU A 226 4.87 -15.19 -0.64
N ARG A 227 3.84 -14.35 -0.43
CA ARG A 227 3.59 -13.14 -1.24
C ARG A 227 3.87 -11.82 -0.56
N ALA A 228 4.05 -11.82 0.76
CA ALA A 228 4.34 -10.60 1.50
C ALA A 228 5.35 -10.84 2.62
N VAL A 229 6.01 -9.76 3.06
CA VAL A 229 7.00 -9.81 4.13
C VAL A 229 7.12 -8.44 4.78
N GLY A 230 7.33 -8.43 6.09
CA GLY A 230 7.62 -7.21 6.85
C GLY A 230 9.07 -6.75 6.67
N LEU A 231 9.27 -5.45 6.77
CA LEU A 231 10.59 -4.83 6.69
C LEU A 231 11.53 -5.31 7.80
N ASP A 232 11.02 -5.52 9.01
CA ASP A 232 11.77 -6.05 10.14
C ASP A 232 12.39 -7.42 9.87
N THR A 233 11.62 -8.30 9.23
CA THR A 233 12.09 -9.63 8.81
C THR A 233 13.20 -9.53 7.78
N LEU A 234 13.08 -8.64 6.80
CA LEU A 234 14.10 -8.44 5.75
C LEU A 234 15.36 -7.79 6.29
N ALA A 235 15.21 -6.83 7.19
CA ALA A 235 16.32 -6.09 7.80
C ALA A 235 17.01 -6.89 8.94
N GLY A 236 16.38 -7.96 9.45
CA GLY A 236 16.85 -8.69 10.62
C GLY A 236 16.82 -7.86 11.92
N ARG A 237 16.09 -6.76 11.94
CA ARG A 237 15.95 -5.85 13.08
C ARG A 237 14.64 -5.06 13.00
N VAL A 238 14.23 -4.49 14.12
CA VAL A 238 13.13 -3.52 14.11
C VAL A 238 13.57 -2.25 13.38
N VAL A 239 12.77 -1.84 12.40
CA VAL A 239 12.91 -0.56 11.68
C VAL A 239 11.71 0.30 12.03
N THR A 240 11.95 1.48 12.59
CA THR A 240 10.88 2.37 13.04
C THR A 240 10.28 3.17 11.88
N ALA A 241 9.01 3.57 12.01
CA ALA A 241 8.36 4.47 11.06
C ALA A 241 9.16 5.77 10.84
N ARG A 242 9.71 6.36 11.92
CA ARG A 242 10.52 7.59 11.83
C ARG A 242 11.80 7.40 11.02
N GLU A 243 12.46 6.25 11.17
CA GLU A 243 13.67 5.92 10.39
C GLU A 243 13.33 5.81 8.90
N VAL A 244 12.24 5.12 8.57
CA VAL A 244 11.76 5.00 7.19
C VAL A 244 11.43 6.36 6.59
N ILE A 245 10.67 7.19 7.31
CA ILE A 245 10.26 8.53 6.88
C ILE A 245 11.48 9.38 6.56
N ALA A 246 12.46 9.44 7.47
CA ALA A 246 13.67 10.24 7.27
C ALA A 246 14.45 9.82 6.03
N VAL A 247 14.58 8.50 5.79
CA VAL A 247 15.28 7.99 4.60
C VAL A 247 14.47 8.25 3.33
N PHE A 248 13.15 8.01 3.34
CA PHE A 248 12.28 8.25 2.19
C PHE A 248 12.33 9.72 1.75
N GLU A 249 12.17 10.66 2.69
CA GLU A 249 12.24 12.09 2.41
C GLU A 249 13.61 12.49 1.87
N SER A 250 14.70 11.95 2.44
CA SER A 250 16.04 12.15 1.90
C SER A 250 16.20 11.64 0.47
N VAL A 251 15.60 10.49 0.13
CA VAL A 251 15.61 9.95 -1.24
C VAL A 251 14.81 10.86 -2.16
N LEU A 252 13.57 11.16 -1.81
CA LEU A 252 12.66 11.96 -2.64
C LEU A 252 13.28 13.32 -2.96
N PHE A 253 13.80 14.02 -1.96
CA PHE A 253 14.37 15.36 -2.13
C PHE A 253 15.76 15.36 -2.78
N SER A 254 16.43 14.20 -2.90
CA SER A 254 17.67 14.08 -3.66
C SER A 254 17.45 13.89 -5.17
N LEU A 255 16.21 13.67 -5.61
CA LEU A 255 15.85 13.58 -7.03
C LEU A 255 15.63 14.96 -7.67
N GLU A 256 15.57 16.00 -6.85
CA GLU A 256 15.51 17.40 -7.26
C GLU A 256 16.91 17.91 -7.64
#